data_9719ff027a66197d014951c7d85dd2cc
#
_entry.id   9719ff027a66197d014951c7d85dd2cc
#
_cell.length_a   1.000
_cell.length_b   1.000
_cell.length_c   1.000
_cell.angle_alpha   90.00
_cell.angle_beta   90.00
_cell.angle_gamma   90.00
#
_symmetry.space_group_name_H-M   'P 1'
#
loop_
_entity.id
_entity.type
_entity.pdbx_description
1 polymer ?
#
loop_
_entity_poly.entity_id
_entity_poly.type
_entity_poly.pdbx_seq_one_letter_code
_entity_poly.pdbx_strand_id
1 'polypeptide(L)'
;MSFSLLEKIDTKVKTITPSGLDKRGKNINYMYESVNLEYDNMCSVRSARKLLFPFTELPDQVITCGERIFLRYINNMNELVNKDGTFDLDSQISLKPLSDAPDRTVIEYKNKLYIFPDQLIVEPRGEPWTEFAPDDDIPIKFNFVNAYGLFFTNGYDGKDVCYDVGSLMVGCEIKFSWHSEKNFTVVKKEEVYILEEDTPINVGTVFWLNAEVRNYNTIPARSFALVRYPYIYKAPKTIYFGYGDRGAEFVGNTLNFSKVSGTQTYIDPDVTQTLFPGMTVKIEGATKEANNTQAKITYVSDNTIVFDRDFENESFRSGSFLKITPVIPTTDHAAIIDNRLFIADNESGKISISRYEEPLVFCGNEKTQNGSFELSIKEPCTGLVDFKNQPHCFTPNGGFKIYESKPGEVYTANLQVGGIPTHSCHTLCNMKDNLLYFSDNGVMKYSGGTDSKISNEIKASTPISAVALGERYYILDENMIYVYSDDRRKWWAESCDGIKQLIVLDNQVCFVKKEGIYAANGSDYPVEWSLCSTELGDGTHQQILPIGIKLLLNSEKGCEISASVRHRGEKVFKNVFAGFIKGESAVYIPLGLSWSDGFYFKLKGKGDAVIEKFVIKYRRKPI
;
A
#
# COMPACT_ATOMS: atom_id res chain seq x y z
N MET A 1 -1.15 40.28 -74.34
CA MET A 1 -1.87 39.96 -73.08
C MET A 1 -0.87 39.45 -72.06
N SER A 2 -0.48 40.29 -71.11
CA SER A 2 0.53 39.98 -70.11
C SER A 2 -0.14 39.18 -68.97
N PHE A 3 0.31 37.99 -68.74
CA PHE A 3 -0.02 37.22 -67.57
C PHE A 3 0.81 37.74 -66.39
N SER A 4 0.32 38.68 -65.65
CA SER A 4 0.87 39.10 -64.35
C SER A 4 -0.16 38.84 -63.25
N LEU A 5 -0.45 37.58 -63.00
CA LEU A 5 -1.10 37.13 -61.78
C LEU A 5 -0.16 36.09 -61.11
N LEU A 6 1.01 36.58 -60.71
CA LEU A 6 1.73 35.95 -59.58
C LEU A 6 0.97 36.38 -58.32
N GLU A 7 -0.10 35.64 -58.00
CA GLU A 7 -0.72 35.70 -56.70
C GLU A 7 0.38 35.63 -55.63
N LYS A 8 0.53 36.70 -54.84
CA LYS A 8 1.42 36.70 -53.67
C LYS A 8 0.96 35.64 -52.71
N ILE A 9 1.52 34.44 -52.85
CA ILE A 9 1.27 33.34 -51.92
C ILE A 9 1.84 33.76 -50.55
N ASP A 10 0.93 34.09 -49.64
CA ASP A 10 1.27 34.59 -48.31
C ASP A 10 1.84 33.43 -47.45
N THR A 11 3.12 33.49 -47.15
CA THR A 11 3.80 32.50 -46.30
C THR A 11 3.61 32.88 -44.84
N LYS A 12 2.98 32.03 -44.07
CA LYS A 12 2.71 32.19 -42.64
C LYS A 12 3.66 31.33 -41.81
N VAL A 13 3.88 31.77 -40.59
CA VAL A 13 4.67 31.08 -39.60
C VAL A 13 3.86 30.93 -38.31
N LYS A 14 3.85 29.72 -37.73
CA LYS A 14 3.19 29.43 -36.48
C LYS A 14 4.16 28.75 -35.54
N THR A 15 4.35 29.31 -34.35
CA THR A 15 5.21 28.75 -33.31
C THR A 15 4.39 27.96 -32.32
N ILE A 16 4.89 26.80 -31.94
CA ILE A 16 4.30 25.90 -30.96
C ILE A 16 5.35 25.57 -29.92
N THR A 17 5.01 25.80 -28.64
CA THR A 17 5.82 25.39 -27.50
C THR A 17 5.08 24.27 -26.79
N PRO A 18 5.58 23.03 -26.82
CA PRO A 18 4.93 21.90 -26.15
C PRO A 18 4.75 22.19 -24.66
N SER A 19 3.53 22.09 -24.13
CA SER A 19 3.25 22.50 -22.75
C SER A 19 2.32 21.57 -21.97
N GLY A 20 2.04 20.37 -22.46
CA GLY A 20 1.21 19.39 -21.79
C GLY A 20 0.43 18.50 -22.76
N LEU A 21 -0.43 17.65 -22.22
CA LEU A 21 -1.28 16.72 -22.95
C LEU A 21 -2.72 17.28 -23.06
N ASP A 22 -3.31 17.29 -24.24
CA ASP A 22 -4.74 17.58 -24.46
C ASP A 22 -5.31 16.70 -25.58
N LYS A 23 -5.89 15.58 -25.23
CA LYS A 23 -6.53 14.66 -26.18
C LYS A 23 -7.80 15.23 -26.83
N ARG A 24 -8.32 16.36 -26.34
CA ARG A 24 -9.44 17.06 -26.99
C ARG A 24 -8.98 17.92 -28.16
N GLY A 25 -7.67 18.24 -28.22
CA GLY A 25 -7.09 19.03 -29.29
C GLY A 25 -7.50 20.51 -29.31
N LYS A 26 -7.96 21.06 -28.17
CA LYS A 26 -8.47 22.45 -28.11
C LYS A 26 -7.38 23.51 -28.08
N ASN A 27 -6.20 23.16 -27.56
CA ASN A 27 -5.08 24.08 -27.44
C ASN A 27 -3.89 23.59 -28.28
N ILE A 28 -3.41 24.43 -29.16
CA ILE A 28 -2.32 24.06 -30.06
C ILE A 28 -0.97 23.81 -29.38
N ASN A 29 -0.72 24.43 -28.22
CA ASN A 29 0.49 24.20 -27.44
C ASN A 29 0.45 22.90 -26.62
N TYR A 30 -0.72 22.24 -26.53
CA TYR A 30 -0.85 20.95 -25.92
C TYR A 30 -0.74 19.84 -26.97
N MET A 31 -0.10 18.75 -26.61
CA MET A 31 0.08 17.61 -27.51
C MET A 31 -1.12 16.68 -27.44
N TYR A 32 -1.54 16.17 -28.59
CA TYR A 32 -2.60 15.17 -28.67
C TYR A 32 -2.16 13.82 -28.07
N GLU A 33 -0.91 13.46 -28.31
CA GLU A 33 -0.24 12.32 -27.68
C GLU A 33 1.15 12.75 -27.19
N SER A 34 1.52 12.31 -25.99
CA SER A 34 2.84 12.53 -25.43
C SER A 34 3.17 11.37 -24.48
N VAL A 35 4.33 10.76 -24.66
CA VAL A 35 4.77 9.62 -23.87
C VAL A 35 6.20 9.85 -23.43
N ASN A 36 6.46 9.66 -22.15
CA ASN A 36 7.78 9.81 -21.52
C ASN A 36 8.38 11.23 -21.64
N LEU A 37 7.52 12.24 -21.74
CA LEU A 37 7.89 13.65 -21.74
C LEU A 37 7.22 14.38 -20.58
N GLU A 38 8.01 15.05 -19.76
CA GLU A 38 7.57 15.90 -18.66
C GLU A 38 7.43 17.36 -19.12
N TYR A 39 6.51 18.09 -18.51
CA TYR A 39 6.19 19.46 -18.89
C TYR A 39 6.29 20.43 -17.71
N ASP A 40 7.29 20.32 -16.88
CA ASP A 40 7.47 21.24 -15.76
C ASP A 40 7.80 22.66 -16.25
N ASN A 41 9.05 22.98 -16.49
CA ASN A 41 9.46 24.26 -17.03
C ASN A 41 9.60 24.23 -18.55
N MET A 42 10.09 23.11 -19.07
CA MET A 42 10.25 22.83 -20.50
C MET A 42 9.72 21.42 -20.79
N CYS A 43 9.55 21.10 -22.06
CA CYS A 43 9.24 19.75 -22.50
C CYS A 43 10.53 18.92 -22.54
N SER A 44 10.75 18.10 -21.54
CA SER A 44 11.95 17.26 -21.40
C SER A 44 11.63 15.78 -21.31
N VAL A 45 12.57 14.94 -21.73
CA VAL A 45 12.45 13.48 -21.55
C VAL A 45 12.55 13.17 -20.06
N ARG A 46 11.61 12.35 -19.54
CA ARG A 46 11.69 11.87 -18.16
C ARG A 46 12.98 11.10 -17.89
N SER A 47 13.37 11.03 -16.62
CA SER A 47 14.47 10.16 -16.18
C SER A 47 14.19 8.68 -16.48
N ALA A 48 15.24 7.92 -16.73
CA ALA A 48 15.13 6.46 -16.79
C ALA A 48 14.74 5.90 -15.40
N ARG A 49 14.22 4.68 -15.39
CA ARG A 49 13.88 3.96 -14.16
C ARG A 49 15.04 3.10 -13.72
N LYS A 50 15.52 3.31 -12.50
CA LYS A 50 16.62 2.55 -11.90
C LYS A 50 16.07 1.47 -10.98
N LEU A 51 16.55 0.24 -11.11
CA LEU A 51 16.24 -0.83 -10.17
C LEU A 51 16.81 -0.48 -8.79
N LEU A 52 15.95 -0.41 -7.77
CA LEU A 52 16.32 -0.19 -6.37
C LEU A 52 16.44 -1.50 -5.62
N PHE A 53 15.45 -2.36 -5.79
CA PHE A 53 15.39 -3.64 -5.09
C PHE A 53 14.89 -4.73 -6.04
N PRO A 54 15.70 -5.77 -6.33
CA PRO A 54 15.28 -6.91 -7.14
C PRO A 54 14.44 -7.87 -6.29
N PHE A 55 13.38 -8.42 -6.87
CA PHE A 55 12.62 -9.50 -6.25
C PHE A 55 13.30 -10.83 -6.56
N THR A 56 13.54 -11.65 -5.54
CA THR A 56 13.89 -13.07 -5.70
C THR A 56 12.65 -13.89 -6.04
N GLU A 57 11.51 -13.50 -5.44
CA GLU A 57 10.18 -14.02 -5.70
C GLU A 57 9.23 -12.83 -5.76
N LEU A 58 8.22 -12.90 -6.64
CA LEU A 58 7.23 -11.83 -6.74
C LEU A 58 6.36 -11.81 -5.47
N PRO A 59 6.33 -10.70 -4.72
CA PRO A 59 5.44 -10.59 -3.58
C PRO A 59 3.96 -10.59 -4.04
N ASP A 60 3.09 -11.22 -3.25
CA ASP A 60 1.65 -11.20 -3.51
C ASP A 60 1.07 -9.80 -3.38
N GLN A 61 1.65 -8.99 -2.48
CA GLN A 61 1.22 -7.62 -2.24
C GLN A 61 2.40 -6.76 -1.78
N VAL A 62 2.45 -5.52 -2.26
CA VAL A 62 3.34 -4.47 -1.72
C VAL A 62 2.48 -3.50 -0.94
N ILE A 63 2.73 -3.38 0.36
CA ILE A 63 1.93 -2.60 1.29
C ILE A 63 2.72 -1.37 1.72
N THR A 64 2.10 -0.20 1.64
CA THR A 64 2.68 1.05 2.12
C THR A 64 1.98 1.51 3.39
N CYS A 65 2.76 1.91 4.39
CA CYS A 65 2.26 2.44 5.66
C CYS A 65 3.13 3.63 6.09
N GLY A 66 2.68 4.85 5.81
CA GLY A 66 3.51 6.03 5.91
C GLY A 66 4.72 5.94 4.98
N GLU A 67 5.92 6.04 5.55
CA GLU A 67 7.19 5.88 4.83
C GLU A 67 7.69 4.42 4.79
N ARG A 68 7.00 3.50 5.43
CA ARG A 68 7.37 2.08 5.52
C ARG A 68 6.74 1.28 4.39
N ILE A 69 7.48 0.30 3.89
CA ILE A 69 7.03 -0.62 2.85
C ILE A 69 7.22 -2.05 3.30
N PHE A 70 6.20 -2.85 3.08
CA PHE A 70 6.18 -4.26 3.41
C PHE A 70 5.93 -5.09 2.16
N LEU A 71 6.72 -6.15 1.98
CA LEU A 71 6.52 -7.15 0.93
C LEU A 71 5.84 -8.37 1.56
N ARG A 72 4.62 -8.68 1.13
CA ARG A 72 3.87 -9.83 1.61
C ARG A 72 4.09 -11.05 0.70
N TYR A 73 4.35 -12.18 1.31
CA TYR A 73 4.47 -13.50 0.68
C TYR A 73 3.58 -14.48 1.46
N ILE A 74 2.51 -15.00 0.87
CA ILE A 74 1.54 -15.95 1.46
C ILE A 74 1.20 -15.60 2.93
N ASN A 75 1.94 -16.16 3.88
CA ASN A 75 1.68 -16.05 5.33
C ASN A 75 2.78 -15.27 6.07
N ASN A 76 3.60 -14.54 5.36
CA ASN A 76 4.61 -13.69 5.97
C ASN A 76 4.73 -12.35 5.25
N MET A 77 5.29 -11.40 5.96
CA MET A 77 5.50 -10.05 5.50
C MET A 77 6.87 -9.56 5.99
N ASN A 78 7.68 -9.01 5.09
CA ASN A 78 8.98 -8.47 5.40
C ASN A 78 8.98 -6.96 5.17
N GLU A 79 9.61 -6.21 6.07
CA GLU A 79 9.82 -4.78 5.87
C GLU A 79 11.01 -4.54 4.95
N LEU A 80 10.85 -3.64 3.98
CA LEU A 80 11.91 -3.17 3.11
C LEU A 80 12.57 -1.95 3.75
N VAL A 81 13.82 -2.07 4.11
CA VAL A 81 14.59 -1.03 4.83
C VAL A 81 15.73 -0.52 3.99
N ASN A 82 15.97 0.78 4.04
CA ASN A 82 17.14 1.38 3.43
C ASN A 82 18.33 1.30 4.41
N LYS A 83 19.37 0.57 4.04
CA LYS A 83 20.63 0.46 4.80
C LYS A 83 21.75 1.10 3.96
N ASP A 84 22.10 2.33 4.31
CA ASP A 84 23.21 3.09 3.68
C ASP A 84 23.11 3.18 2.14
N GLY A 85 21.90 3.42 1.63
CA GLY A 85 21.62 3.58 0.20
C GLY A 85 21.35 2.28 -0.56
N THR A 86 21.33 1.14 0.13
CA THR A 86 20.88 -0.15 -0.41
C THR A 86 19.63 -0.61 0.32
N PHE A 87 18.65 -1.12 -0.44
CA PHE A 87 17.45 -1.69 0.14
C PHE A 87 17.66 -3.17 0.44
N ASP A 88 17.19 -3.60 1.60
CA ASP A 88 17.27 -4.98 2.07
C ASP A 88 15.98 -5.37 2.79
N LEU A 89 15.67 -6.65 2.83
CA LEU A 89 14.56 -7.16 3.63
C LEU A 89 15.03 -7.25 5.09
N ASP A 90 14.26 -6.61 5.95
CA ASP A 90 14.45 -6.73 7.39
C ASP A 90 13.54 -7.83 7.96
N SER A 91 13.25 -7.73 9.20
CA SER A 91 12.54 -8.69 10.03
C SER A 91 11.23 -9.18 9.43
N GLN A 92 11.00 -10.47 9.53
CA GLN A 92 9.79 -11.12 9.07
C GLN A 92 8.67 -11.04 10.11
N ILE A 93 7.48 -10.65 9.66
CA ILE A 93 6.24 -10.70 10.43
C ILE A 93 5.44 -11.91 9.95
N SER A 94 5.12 -12.83 10.86
CA SER A 94 4.26 -13.97 10.55
C SER A 94 2.79 -13.55 10.55
N LEU A 95 2.09 -13.84 9.45
CA LEU A 95 0.66 -13.57 9.28
C LEU A 95 -0.16 -14.82 9.58
N LYS A 96 -1.45 -14.64 9.90
CA LYS A 96 -2.37 -15.77 10.04
C LYS A 96 -2.64 -16.40 8.67
N PRO A 97 -2.65 -17.74 8.57
CA PRO A 97 -3.14 -18.40 7.36
C PRO A 97 -4.65 -18.18 7.23
N LEU A 98 -5.06 -17.38 6.27
CA LEU A 98 -6.46 -17.13 5.95
C LEU A 98 -6.80 -17.81 4.62
N SER A 99 -7.97 -18.47 4.55
CA SER A 99 -8.37 -19.33 3.42
C SER A 99 -8.36 -18.62 2.06
N ASP A 100 -8.73 -17.35 2.04
CA ASP A 100 -8.88 -16.59 0.79
C ASP A 100 -7.67 -15.69 0.49
N ALA A 101 -6.60 -15.78 1.31
CA ALA A 101 -5.39 -14.96 1.22
C ALA A 101 -5.68 -13.46 0.90
N PRO A 102 -6.61 -12.80 1.62
CA PRO A 102 -7.05 -11.45 1.30
C PRO A 102 -5.90 -10.45 1.38
N ASP A 103 -6.07 -9.31 0.73
CA ASP A 103 -5.13 -8.21 0.87
C ASP A 103 -5.02 -7.74 2.32
N ARG A 104 -3.83 -7.30 2.71
CA ARG A 104 -3.56 -6.80 4.07
C ARG A 104 -3.47 -5.29 4.06
N THR A 105 -4.05 -4.71 5.09
CA THR A 105 -3.88 -3.29 5.43
C THR A 105 -3.02 -3.19 6.67
N VAL A 106 -1.96 -2.41 6.61
CA VAL A 106 -1.06 -2.13 7.73
C VAL A 106 -1.22 -0.67 8.12
N ILE A 107 -1.43 -0.44 9.41
CA ILE A 107 -1.60 0.90 9.97
C ILE A 107 -0.60 1.08 11.11
N GLU A 108 0.14 2.17 11.10
CA GLU A 108 1.03 2.54 12.20
C GLU A 108 0.34 3.52 13.14
N TYR A 109 0.36 3.22 14.44
CA TYR A 109 -0.15 4.10 15.48
C TYR A 109 0.60 3.89 16.78
N LYS A 110 1.11 4.98 17.38
CA LYS A 110 1.89 4.96 18.64
C LYS A 110 3.02 3.91 18.61
N ASN A 111 3.78 3.86 17.52
CA ASN A 111 4.87 2.92 17.29
C ASN A 111 4.46 1.42 17.28
N LYS A 112 3.21 1.14 16.94
CA LYS A 112 2.67 -0.21 16.76
C LYS A 112 2.11 -0.35 15.36
N LEU A 113 2.26 -1.53 14.78
CA LEU A 113 1.63 -1.89 13.52
C LEU A 113 0.35 -2.69 13.81
N TYR A 114 -0.74 -2.26 13.23
CA TYR A 114 -2.03 -2.95 13.23
C TYR A 114 -2.25 -3.56 11.86
N ILE A 115 -2.35 -4.88 11.80
CA ILE A 115 -2.43 -5.63 10.53
C ILE A 115 -3.82 -6.27 10.43
N PHE A 116 -4.54 -5.91 9.37
CA PHE A 116 -5.87 -6.41 9.07
C PHE A 116 -5.88 -7.22 7.76
N PRO A 117 -6.75 -8.23 7.61
CA PRO A 117 -7.74 -8.70 8.57
C PRO A 117 -7.20 -9.63 9.66
N ASP A 118 -5.90 -9.84 9.74
CA ASP A 118 -5.24 -10.75 10.69
C ASP A 118 -5.51 -10.40 12.16
N GLN A 119 -5.92 -9.16 12.45
CA GLN A 119 -6.07 -8.62 13.81
C GLN A 119 -4.79 -8.77 14.64
N LEU A 120 -3.65 -8.60 13.98
CA LEU A 120 -2.35 -8.62 14.64
C LEU A 120 -1.93 -7.23 15.05
N ILE A 121 -1.36 -7.13 16.23
CA ILE A 121 -0.65 -5.94 16.69
C ILE A 121 0.80 -6.32 16.84
N VAL A 122 1.68 -5.55 16.20
CA VAL A 122 3.10 -5.81 16.21
C VAL A 122 3.81 -4.56 16.72
N GLU A 123 4.57 -4.70 17.79
CA GLU A 123 5.46 -3.65 18.27
C GLU A 123 6.84 -3.87 17.68
N PRO A 124 7.42 -2.86 16.97
CA PRO A 124 8.78 -2.98 16.48
C PRO A 124 9.75 -3.08 17.64
N ARG A 125 10.65 -4.04 17.56
CA ARG A 125 11.73 -4.35 18.49
C ARG A 125 11.32 -4.44 19.95
N GLY A 126 11.19 -5.68 20.41
CA GLY A 126 11.06 -5.98 21.82
C GLY A 126 12.33 -5.61 22.59
N GLU A 127 12.21 -4.66 23.49
CA GLU A 127 13.18 -4.45 24.56
C GLU A 127 12.45 -4.72 25.88
N PRO A 128 13.07 -5.35 26.84
CA PRO A 128 14.47 -5.78 26.95
C PRO A 128 14.76 -7.15 26.37
N TRP A 129 16.05 -7.54 26.37
CA TRP A 129 16.45 -8.92 26.16
C TRP A 129 15.77 -9.83 27.18
N THR A 130 15.08 -10.86 26.71
CA THR A 130 14.39 -11.85 27.54
C THR A 130 15.16 -13.16 27.54
N GLU A 131 15.22 -13.82 28.67
CA GLU A 131 15.75 -15.18 28.73
C GLU A 131 14.84 -16.08 27.90
N PHE A 132 15.45 -16.86 27.02
CA PHE A 132 14.72 -17.76 26.17
C PHE A 132 14.29 -18.98 26.99
N ALA A 133 13.04 -18.99 27.41
CA ALA A 133 12.38 -20.11 28.06
C ALA A 133 11.07 -20.35 27.31
N PRO A 134 11.01 -21.31 26.39
CA PRO A 134 9.81 -21.56 25.57
C PRO A 134 8.61 -22.11 26.34
N ASP A 135 8.85 -22.77 27.45
CA ASP A 135 7.81 -23.24 28.38
C ASP A 135 8.43 -23.45 29.76
N ASP A 136 7.79 -23.01 30.82
CA ASP A 136 8.31 -23.02 32.19
C ASP A 136 8.56 -24.45 32.75
N ASP A 137 8.02 -25.48 32.11
CA ASP A 137 8.05 -26.85 32.56
C ASP A 137 8.92 -27.81 31.71
N ILE A 138 9.48 -27.37 30.57
CA ILE A 138 10.27 -28.24 29.70
C ILE A 138 11.72 -27.78 29.60
N PRO A 139 12.71 -28.54 30.09
CA PRO A 139 14.11 -28.18 29.93
C PRO A 139 14.53 -28.31 28.48
N ILE A 140 14.74 -27.17 27.83
CA ILE A 140 15.21 -27.10 26.45
C ILE A 140 16.72 -27.09 26.41
N LYS A 141 17.28 -27.92 25.54
CA LYS A 141 18.70 -27.95 25.24
C LYS A 141 18.98 -27.30 23.89
N PHE A 142 20.00 -26.44 23.88
CA PHE A 142 20.55 -25.90 22.64
C PHE A 142 21.43 -26.95 21.97
N ASN A 143 21.22 -27.19 20.69
CA ASN A 143 22.07 -28.03 19.87
C ASN A 143 22.40 -27.31 18.58
N PHE A 144 23.44 -27.72 17.89
CA PHE A 144 23.90 -27.13 16.65
C PHE A 144 24.15 -28.21 15.61
N VAL A 145 23.63 -28.01 14.41
CA VAL A 145 23.95 -28.85 13.24
C VAL A 145 25.38 -28.59 12.79
N ASN A 146 25.78 -27.33 12.85
CA ASN A 146 27.13 -26.82 12.56
C ASN A 146 27.28 -25.43 13.21
N ALA A 147 28.37 -24.74 12.98
CA ALA A 147 28.66 -23.44 13.57
C ALA A 147 27.60 -22.34 13.30
N TYR A 148 26.67 -22.54 12.38
CA TYR A 148 25.63 -21.56 11.98
C TYR A 148 24.19 -22.03 12.24
N GLY A 149 23.96 -23.32 12.41
CA GLY A 149 22.64 -23.92 12.49
C GLY A 149 22.26 -24.31 13.92
N LEU A 150 21.39 -23.53 14.58
CA LEU A 150 20.86 -23.75 15.92
C LEU A 150 19.54 -24.54 15.84
N PHE A 151 19.37 -25.54 16.70
CA PHE A 151 18.11 -26.22 16.91
C PHE A 151 17.91 -26.56 18.40
N PHE A 152 16.68 -26.91 18.76
CA PHE A 152 16.30 -27.15 20.14
C PHE A 152 15.82 -28.56 20.32
N THR A 153 16.19 -29.21 21.44
CA THR A 153 15.73 -30.55 21.78
C THR A 153 15.08 -30.58 23.17
N ASN A 154 14.12 -31.47 23.33
CA ASN A 154 13.49 -31.74 24.64
C ASN A 154 14.42 -32.59 25.50
N GLY A 155 14.75 -32.12 26.69
CA GLY A 155 15.67 -32.81 27.61
C GLY A 155 15.08 -33.95 28.41
N TYR A 156 13.79 -34.29 28.27
CA TYR A 156 13.11 -35.21 29.20
C TYR A 156 13.36 -36.68 28.96
N ASP A 157 13.56 -37.17 27.73
CA ASP A 157 13.48 -38.60 27.44
C ASP A 157 14.72 -39.23 26.80
N GLY A 158 15.86 -38.54 26.72
CA GLY A 158 17.06 -39.08 26.07
C GLY A 158 16.89 -39.37 24.57
N LYS A 159 15.71 -39.08 24.01
CA LYS A 159 15.45 -39.02 22.58
C LYS A 159 15.50 -37.56 22.18
N ASP A 160 16.45 -37.23 21.32
CA ASP A 160 16.60 -35.87 20.77
C ASP A 160 15.44 -35.57 19.82
N VAL A 161 14.24 -35.36 20.35
CA VAL A 161 13.10 -34.86 19.56
C VAL A 161 13.25 -33.38 19.43
N CYS A 162 13.44 -32.90 18.21
CA CYS A 162 13.51 -31.45 17.92
C CYS A 162 12.21 -30.75 18.33
N TYR A 163 12.35 -29.73 19.16
CA TYR A 163 11.23 -28.94 19.63
C TYR A 163 11.04 -27.72 18.69
N ASP A 164 9.83 -27.58 18.14
CA ASP A 164 9.50 -26.37 17.36
C ASP A 164 9.29 -25.19 18.30
N VAL A 165 10.23 -24.30 18.29
CA VAL A 165 10.14 -23.04 19.01
C VAL A 165 9.45 -22.01 18.12
N GLY A 166 8.13 -22.07 18.10
CA GLY A 166 7.29 -21.22 17.24
C GLY A 166 7.49 -19.72 17.44
N SER A 167 7.97 -19.30 18.61
CA SER A 167 8.25 -17.90 18.93
C SER A 167 9.55 -17.37 18.31
N LEU A 168 10.52 -18.24 17.98
CA LEU A 168 11.78 -17.82 17.36
C LEU A 168 11.59 -17.72 15.83
N MET A 169 11.90 -16.54 15.27
CA MET A 169 11.69 -16.22 13.86
C MET A 169 12.90 -15.54 13.23
N VAL A 170 12.90 -15.44 11.92
CA VAL A 170 13.91 -14.66 11.18
C VAL A 170 13.90 -13.21 11.67
N GLY A 171 15.08 -12.65 11.90
CA GLY A 171 15.26 -11.31 12.46
C GLY A 171 15.40 -11.27 14.00
N CYS A 172 15.10 -12.37 14.72
CA CYS A 172 15.42 -12.45 16.15
C CYS A 172 16.92 -12.34 16.37
N GLU A 173 17.31 -11.54 17.35
CA GLU A 173 18.68 -11.51 17.82
C GLU A 173 18.83 -12.47 19.01
N ILE A 174 19.90 -13.24 19.00
CA ILE A 174 20.23 -14.20 20.06
C ILE A 174 21.57 -13.84 20.65
N LYS A 175 21.63 -13.84 21.98
CA LYS A 175 22.86 -13.68 22.74
C LYS A 175 23.05 -14.88 23.66
N PHE A 176 24.09 -15.66 23.42
CA PHE A 176 24.42 -16.81 24.25
C PHE A 176 25.25 -16.40 25.46
N SER A 177 24.97 -16.98 26.63
CA SER A 177 25.69 -16.69 27.87
C SER A 177 27.20 -16.99 27.80
N TRP A 178 27.63 -17.93 26.96
CA TRP A 178 29.05 -18.24 26.71
C TRP A 178 29.68 -17.42 25.57
N HIS A 179 28.87 -16.53 24.91
CA HIS A 179 29.29 -15.65 23.83
C HIS A 179 28.85 -14.20 24.10
N SER A 180 29.20 -13.68 25.28
CA SER A 180 28.70 -12.37 25.76
C SER A 180 29.07 -11.17 24.91
N GLU A 181 30.07 -11.29 24.04
CA GLU A 181 30.58 -10.17 23.23
C GLU A 181 29.92 -10.05 21.85
N LYS A 182 29.07 -11.01 21.46
CA LYS A 182 28.49 -11.06 20.11
C LYS A 182 27.00 -11.41 20.13
N ASN A 183 26.24 -10.66 19.36
CA ASN A 183 24.85 -10.98 19.05
C ASN A 183 24.80 -11.73 17.72
N PHE A 184 23.91 -12.68 17.62
CA PHE A 184 23.64 -13.47 16.42
C PHE A 184 22.24 -13.15 15.95
N THR A 185 22.04 -13.01 14.64
CA THR A 185 20.70 -12.80 14.07
C THR A 185 20.26 -14.06 13.35
N VAL A 186 19.03 -14.51 13.56
CA VAL A 186 18.41 -15.59 12.81
C VAL A 186 18.12 -15.08 11.39
N VAL A 187 18.78 -15.65 10.39
CA VAL A 187 18.63 -15.21 8.98
C VAL A 187 17.77 -16.16 8.16
N LYS A 188 17.57 -17.40 8.60
CA LYS A 188 16.73 -18.39 7.93
C LYS A 188 16.15 -19.36 8.96
N LYS A 189 14.91 -19.79 8.75
CA LYS A 189 14.25 -20.89 9.46
C LYS A 189 13.99 -22.00 8.43
N GLU A 190 14.36 -23.23 8.72
CA GLU A 190 14.27 -24.35 7.80
C GLU A 190 13.85 -25.63 8.54
N GLU A 191 12.89 -26.35 8.00
CA GLU A 191 12.56 -27.68 8.50
C GLU A 191 13.55 -28.70 7.94
N VAL A 192 14.15 -29.49 8.82
CA VAL A 192 15.13 -30.53 8.47
C VAL A 192 14.53 -31.90 8.65
N TYR A 193 14.67 -32.73 7.63
CA TYR A 193 14.22 -34.11 7.61
C TYR A 193 15.43 -35.07 7.63
N ILE A 194 15.41 -36.10 8.45
CA ILE A 194 16.36 -37.19 8.37
C ILE A 194 15.65 -38.40 7.74
N LEU A 195 16.33 -39.10 6.86
CA LEU A 195 15.85 -40.35 6.29
C LEU A 195 16.22 -41.48 7.26
N GLU A 196 15.22 -42.10 7.89
CA GLU A 196 15.38 -43.33 8.65
C GLU A 196 14.63 -44.42 7.89
N GLU A 197 15.36 -45.46 7.41
CA GLU A 197 14.83 -46.55 6.58
C GLU A 197 13.95 -46.11 5.41
N ASP A 198 14.46 -45.14 4.60
CA ASP A 198 13.76 -44.52 3.45
C ASP A 198 12.49 -43.72 3.77
N THR A 199 12.16 -43.52 5.05
CA THR A 199 11.05 -42.68 5.49
C THR A 199 11.58 -41.33 5.99
N PRO A 200 11.16 -40.18 5.42
CA PRO A 200 11.56 -38.89 5.94
C PRO A 200 10.93 -38.62 7.30
N ILE A 201 11.75 -38.53 8.33
CA ILE A 201 11.34 -38.14 9.67
C ILE A 201 11.68 -36.64 9.83
N ASN A 202 10.68 -35.86 10.20
CA ASN A 202 10.91 -34.44 10.54
C ASN A 202 11.74 -34.38 11.83
N VAL A 203 12.98 -33.91 11.72
CA VAL A 203 13.90 -33.81 12.88
C VAL A 203 13.70 -32.50 13.59
N GLY A 204 12.94 -31.56 13.01
CA GLY A 204 12.58 -30.28 13.58
C GLY A 204 13.12 -29.07 12.81
N THR A 205 12.98 -27.91 13.43
CA THR A 205 13.32 -26.64 12.84
C THR A 205 14.74 -26.23 13.18
N VAL A 206 15.56 -25.93 12.16
CA VAL A 206 16.89 -25.35 12.30
C VAL A 206 16.81 -23.85 12.05
N PHE A 207 17.38 -23.08 12.96
CA PHE A 207 17.50 -21.64 12.86
C PHE A 207 18.94 -21.28 12.44
N TRP A 208 19.09 -20.76 11.23
CA TRP A 208 20.39 -20.37 10.69
C TRP A 208 20.76 -18.97 11.15
N LEU A 209 21.99 -18.84 11.66
CA LEU A 209 22.52 -17.61 12.23
C LEU A 209 23.41 -16.88 11.21
N ASN A 210 23.44 -15.56 11.29
CA ASN A 210 24.21 -14.69 10.41
C ASN A 210 25.74 -14.81 10.57
N ALA A 211 26.21 -15.49 11.62
CA ALA A 211 27.61 -15.63 11.92
C ALA A 211 27.92 -16.94 12.67
N GLU A 212 29.18 -17.33 12.61
CA GLU A 212 29.70 -18.52 13.27
C GLU A 212 29.64 -18.42 14.81
N VAL A 213 29.05 -19.41 15.45
CA VAL A 213 29.04 -19.61 16.90
C VAL A 213 30.30 -20.42 17.26
N ARG A 214 31.25 -19.80 17.94
CA ARG A 214 32.47 -20.51 18.38
C ARG A 214 32.14 -21.47 19.52
N ASN A 215 32.87 -22.59 19.58
CA ASN A 215 32.70 -23.63 20.59
C ASN A 215 31.28 -24.23 20.69
N TYR A 216 30.55 -24.23 19.58
CA TYR A 216 29.20 -24.78 19.51
C TYR A 216 29.13 -26.28 19.91
N ASN A 217 30.25 -27.02 19.80
CA ASN A 217 30.36 -28.43 20.19
C ASN A 217 30.56 -28.64 21.69
N THR A 218 30.86 -27.61 22.46
CA THR A 218 31.16 -27.70 23.89
C THR A 218 30.40 -26.59 24.66
N ILE A 219 29.05 -26.73 24.67
CA ILE A 219 28.19 -25.79 25.38
C ILE A 219 28.38 -25.98 26.87
N PRO A 220 28.78 -24.95 27.65
CA PRO A 220 28.94 -25.09 29.10
C PRO A 220 27.64 -25.46 29.79
N ALA A 221 27.72 -26.25 30.87
CA ALA A 221 26.57 -26.57 31.69
C ALA A 221 25.92 -25.28 32.26
N ARG A 222 24.59 -25.22 32.31
CA ARG A 222 23.78 -24.05 32.70
C ARG A 222 23.91 -22.85 31.78
N SER A 223 24.22 -23.08 30.50
CA SER A 223 24.17 -22.01 29.50
C SER A 223 22.72 -21.65 29.19
N PHE A 224 22.49 -20.36 28.97
CA PHE A 224 21.21 -19.81 28.57
C PHE A 224 21.38 -18.91 27.34
N ALA A 225 20.30 -18.63 26.64
CA ALA A 225 20.25 -17.66 25.58
C ALA A 225 19.27 -16.53 25.95
N LEU A 226 19.69 -15.31 25.66
CA LEU A 226 18.81 -14.15 25.68
C LEU A 226 18.35 -13.90 24.26
N VAL A 227 17.06 -13.67 24.08
CA VAL A 227 16.47 -13.37 22.78
C VAL A 227 15.87 -11.98 22.79
N ARG A 228 16.14 -11.25 21.72
CA ARG A 228 15.44 -9.99 21.42
C ARG A 228 14.64 -10.20 20.15
N TYR A 229 13.33 -10.12 20.29
CA TYR A 229 12.43 -10.29 19.16
C TYR A 229 12.40 -9.01 18.31
N PRO A 230 12.38 -9.13 16.97
CA PRO A 230 12.23 -7.96 16.09
C PRO A 230 10.86 -7.32 16.27
N TYR A 231 9.86 -8.15 16.56
CA TYR A 231 8.50 -7.75 16.81
C TYR A 231 7.91 -8.49 18.01
N ILE A 232 7.18 -7.75 18.83
CA ILE A 232 6.35 -8.33 19.88
C ILE A 232 4.92 -8.41 19.35
N TYR A 233 4.38 -9.60 19.25
CA TYR A 233 2.99 -9.81 18.86
C TYR A 233 2.07 -9.57 20.05
N LYS A 234 1.09 -8.66 19.87
CA LYS A 234 0.01 -8.43 20.83
C LYS A 234 -1.30 -8.75 20.13
N ALA A 235 -1.94 -9.81 20.53
CA ALA A 235 -3.33 -10.09 20.15
C ALA A 235 -4.29 -9.31 21.06
N PRO A 236 -5.56 -9.12 20.67
CA PRO A 236 -6.60 -8.71 21.61
C PRO A 236 -6.54 -9.61 22.84
N LYS A 237 -6.53 -8.99 24.02
CA LYS A 237 -6.34 -9.73 25.27
C LYS A 237 -7.47 -10.72 25.47
N THR A 238 -7.15 -12.01 25.46
CA THR A 238 -8.10 -13.08 25.72
C THR A 238 -8.18 -13.32 27.22
N ILE A 239 -9.39 -13.43 27.76
CA ILE A 239 -9.63 -13.81 29.16
C ILE A 239 -9.93 -15.30 29.23
N TYR A 240 -9.22 -15.98 30.11
CA TYR A 240 -9.39 -17.42 30.35
C TYR A 240 -10.05 -17.65 31.69
N PHE A 241 -11.05 -18.53 31.72
CA PHE A 241 -11.70 -19.01 32.93
C PHE A 241 -11.52 -20.54 33.04
N GLY A 242 -11.53 -21.06 34.25
CA GLY A 242 -11.25 -22.49 34.50
C GLY A 242 -9.76 -22.83 34.58
N TYR A 243 -8.88 -21.83 34.45
CA TYR A 243 -7.44 -21.99 34.63
C TYR A 243 -7.00 -21.50 36.02
N GLY A 244 -6.30 -22.35 36.75
CA GLY A 244 -5.88 -22.02 38.11
C GLY A 244 -7.08 -21.71 39.01
N ASP A 245 -7.09 -20.53 39.60
CA ASP A 245 -8.13 -20.03 40.55
C ASP A 245 -9.38 -19.47 39.88
N ARG A 246 -9.42 -19.35 38.56
CA ARG A 246 -10.51 -18.68 37.82
C ARG A 246 -11.62 -19.65 37.48
N GLY A 247 -12.49 -19.97 38.45
CA GLY A 247 -13.73 -20.67 38.18
C GLY A 247 -14.78 -19.76 37.54
N ALA A 248 -15.61 -20.31 36.67
CA ALA A 248 -16.73 -19.59 36.07
C ALA A 248 -17.93 -20.51 35.83
N GLU A 249 -19.13 -19.93 35.73
CA GLU A 249 -20.37 -20.66 35.49
C GLU A 249 -21.34 -19.83 34.65
N PHE A 250 -21.87 -20.45 33.58
CA PHE A 250 -23.01 -19.89 32.86
C PHE A 250 -24.32 -20.23 33.55
N VAL A 251 -25.12 -19.22 33.81
CA VAL A 251 -26.50 -19.33 34.32
C VAL A 251 -27.40 -18.40 33.50
N GLY A 252 -28.16 -18.94 32.58
CA GLY A 252 -28.93 -18.16 31.61
C GLY A 252 -28.00 -17.28 30.75
N ASN A 253 -28.26 -15.97 30.72
CA ASN A 253 -27.47 -15.01 29.99
C ASN A 253 -26.24 -14.48 30.74
N THR A 254 -25.88 -15.07 31.87
CA THR A 254 -24.90 -14.54 32.80
C THR A 254 -23.73 -15.52 32.97
N LEU A 255 -22.51 -15.02 32.87
CA LEU A 255 -21.31 -15.69 33.31
C LEU A 255 -20.91 -15.15 34.68
N ASN A 256 -21.08 -15.95 35.72
CA ASN A 256 -20.55 -15.66 37.05
C ASN A 256 -19.16 -16.21 37.18
N PHE A 257 -18.24 -15.43 37.74
CA PHE A 257 -16.85 -15.87 37.95
C PHE A 257 -16.31 -15.38 39.29
N SER A 258 -15.41 -16.16 39.84
CA SER A 258 -14.73 -15.81 41.08
C SER A 258 -13.26 -16.23 40.98
N LYS A 259 -12.41 -15.41 41.54
CA LYS A 259 -11.04 -15.80 41.82
C LYS A 259 -11.00 -16.36 43.25
N VAL A 260 -10.79 -17.64 43.37
CA VAL A 260 -10.69 -18.28 44.71
C VAL A 260 -9.23 -18.39 45.07
N SER A 261 -8.76 -17.52 45.94
CA SER A 261 -7.46 -17.65 46.58
C SER A 261 -7.68 -17.69 48.09
N GLY A 262 -7.74 -18.85 48.63
CA GLY A 262 -7.99 -19.07 50.05
C GLY A 262 -9.42 -18.68 50.47
N THR A 263 -9.55 -17.93 51.55
CA THR A 263 -10.83 -17.46 52.12
C THR A 263 -11.31 -16.09 51.59
N GLN A 264 -10.59 -15.49 50.63
CA GLN A 264 -10.93 -14.15 50.11
C GLN A 264 -11.26 -14.23 48.61
N THR A 265 -12.36 -13.60 48.23
CA THR A 265 -12.71 -13.38 46.82
C THR A 265 -11.94 -12.14 46.33
N TYR A 266 -11.08 -12.31 45.34
CA TYR A 266 -10.38 -11.20 44.72
C TYR A 266 -11.07 -10.83 43.41
N ILE A 267 -11.25 -9.51 43.21
CA ILE A 267 -11.66 -8.92 41.93
C ILE A 267 -10.59 -9.24 40.89
N ASP A 268 -10.98 -9.73 39.73
CA ASP A 268 -10.06 -9.87 38.60
C ASP A 268 -10.00 -8.53 37.83
N PRO A 269 -8.95 -7.72 38.05
CA PRO A 269 -8.84 -6.42 37.39
C PRO A 269 -8.70 -6.56 35.86
N ASP A 270 -8.26 -7.70 35.38
CA ASP A 270 -8.09 -7.93 33.93
C ASP A 270 -9.42 -8.03 33.19
N VAL A 271 -10.47 -8.57 33.82
CA VAL A 271 -11.79 -8.68 33.20
C VAL A 271 -12.40 -7.29 33.00
N THR A 272 -12.46 -6.48 34.05
CA THR A 272 -13.07 -5.14 34.03
C THR A 272 -12.22 -4.11 33.25
N GLN A 273 -10.94 -4.37 33.06
CA GLN A 273 -10.05 -3.55 32.23
C GLN A 273 -10.01 -3.97 30.75
N THR A 274 -10.51 -5.17 30.44
CA THR A 274 -10.42 -5.73 29.06
C THR A 274 -11.79 -5.82 28.40
N LEU A 275 -12.83 -6.14 29.15
CA LEU A 275 -14.19 -6.36 28.65
C LEU A 275 -15.10 -5.20 29.08
N PHE A 276 -15.85 -4.66 28.15
CA PHE A 276 -16.72 -3.52 28.38
C PHE A 276 -18.14 -3.79 27.86
N PRO A 277 -19.17 -3.22 28.49
CA PRO A 277 -20.53 -3.27 27.93
C PRO A 277 -20.55 -2.73 26.49
N GLY A 278 -21.27 -3.43 25.63
CA GLY A 278 -21.36 -3.09 24.21
C GLY A 278 -20.36 -3.85 23.31
N MET A 279 -19.30 -4.44 23.87
CA MET A 279 -18.37 -5.27 23.09
C MET A 279 -19.02 -6.56 22.59
N THR A 280 -18.70 -6.94 21.37
CA THR A 280 -18.92 -8.30 20.88
C THR A 280 -17.70 -9.15 21.23
N VAL A 281 -17.94 -10.34 21.78
CA VAL A 281 -16.89 -11.29 22.16
C VAL A 281 -17.14 -12.65 21.52
N LYS A 282 -16.06 -13.36 21.24
CA LYS A 282 -16.06 -14.77 20.85
C LYS A 282 -15.84 -15.62 22.09
N ILE A 283 -16.69 -16.60 22.29
CA ILE A 283 -16.66 -17.54 23.41
C ILE A 283 -16.27 -18.90 22.83
N GLU A 284 -15.23 -19.52 23.37
CA GLU A 284 -14.67 -20.78 22.90
C GLU A 284 -14.27 -21.67 24.09
N GLY A 285 -14.18 -22.98 23.87
CA GLY A 285 -13.74 -23.94 24.87
C GLY A 285 -14.83 -24.45 25.80
N ALA A 286 -16.10 -24.06 25.59
CA ALA A 286 -17.23 -24.67 26.27
C ALA A 286 -17.42 -26.13 25.79
N THR A 287 -17.76 -27.05 26.71
CA THR A 287 -18.08 -28.44 26.34
C THR A 287 -19.43 -28.57 25.68
N LYS A 288 -20.35 -27.66 26.02
CA LYS A 288 -21.62 -27.49 25.31
C LYS A 288 -21.42 -26.65 24.07
N GLU A 289 -21.54 -27.27 22.90
CA GLU A 289 -21.26 -26.62 21.61
C GLU A 289 -22.10 -25.34 21.40
N ALA A 290 -23.34 -25.29 21.88
CA ALA A 290 -24.19 -24.11 21.80
C ALA A 290 -23.62 -22.87 22.51
N ASN A 291 -22.71 -23.06 23.46
CA ASN A 291 -22.04 -21.99 24.19
C ASN A 291 -20.81 -21.44 23.46
N ASN A 292 -20.25 -22.19 22.48
CA ASN A 292 -19.14 -21.73 21.62
C ASN A 292 -19.67 -20.81 20.52
N THR A 293 -19.82 -19.53 20.82
CA THR A 293 -20.51 -18.57 19.93
C THR A 293 -20.02 -17.15 20.13
N GLN A 294 -20.51 -16.23 19.31
CA GLN A 294 -20.34 -14.80 19.56
C GLN A 294 -21.54 -14.25 20.32
N ALA A 295 -21.28 -13.36 21.26
CA ALA A 295 -22.28 -12.68 22.05
C ALA A 295 -21.88 -11.23 22.35
N LYS A 296 -22.85 -10.35 22.54
CA LYS A 296 -22.61 -8.98 22.94
C LYS A 296 -22.70 -8.85 24.46
N ILE A 297 -21.74 -8.19 25.05
CA ILE A 297 -21.73 -7.90 26.47
C ILE A 297 -22.72 -6.74 26.74
N THR A 298 -23.62 -6.94 27.68
CA THR A 298 -24.59 -5.90 28.13
C THR A 298 -24.19 -5.26 29.44
N TYR A 299 -23.46 -6.01 30.29
CA TYR A 299 -23.00 -5.54 31.59
C TYR A 299 -21.73 -6.31 32.02
N VAL A 300 -20.84 -5.62 32.72
CA VAL A 300 -19.63 -6.20 33.34
C VAL A 300 -19.49 -5.65 34.74
N SER A 301 -19.23 -6.52 35.69
CA SER A 301 -18.85 -6.19 37.06
C SER A 301 -17.65 -7.03 37.49
N ASP A 302 -17.24 -6.88 38.74
CA ASP A 302 -16.06 -7.54 39.31
C ASP A 302 -16.18 -9.10 39.34
N ASN A 303 -17.37 -9.62 39.21
CA ASN A 303 -17.63 -11.07 39.30
C ASN A 303 -18.69 -11.58 38.32
N THR A 304 -19.15 -10.74 37.40
CA THR A 304 -20.26 -11.08 36.52
C THR A 304 -20.13 -10.42 35.15
N ILE A 305 -20.37 -11.20 34.09
CA ILE A 305 -20.57 -10.70 32.73
C ILE A 305 -21.96 -11.09 32.29
N VAL A 306 -22.78 -10.13 31.84
CA VAL A 306 -24.11 -10.38 31.27
C VAL A 306 -24.07 -10.16 29.78
N PHE A 307 -24.65 -11.08 29.01
CA PHE A 307 -24.70 -11.06 27.56
C PHE A 307 -26.10 -10.77 27.04
N ASP A 308 -26.22 -10.51 25.77
CA ASP A 308 -27.45 -10.26 25.02
C ASP A 308 -28.23 -11.53 24.65
N ARG A 309 -27.74 -12.71 25.06
CA ARG A 309 -28.33 -14.01 24.76
C ARG A 309 -28.18 -14.98 25.93
N ASP A 310 -29.02 -16.02 25.96
CA ASP A 310 -28.93 -17.10 26.94
C ASP A 310 -27.91 -18.17 26.50
N PHE A 311 -27.26 -18.77 27.50
CA PHE A 311 -26.36 -19.90 27.39
C PHE A 311 -26.92 -21.11 28.13
N GLU A 312 -26.52 -22.30 27.73
CA GLU A 312 -26.77 -23.49 28.51
C GLU A 312 -25.93 -23.47 29.80
N ASN A 313 -26.54 -23.81 30.94
CA ASN A 313 -25.83 -23.82 32.23
C ASN A 313 -24.63 -24.76 32.18
N GLU A 314 -23.44 -24.24 32.45
CA GLU A 314 -22.17 -24.95 32.38
C GLU A 314 -21.17 -24.35 33.35
N SER A 315 -20.42 -25.19 34.08
CA SER A 315 -19.39 -24.74 35.02
C SER A 315 -18.00 -25.04 34.51
N PHE A 316 -17.10 -24.09 34.65
CA PHE A 316 -15.69 -24.14 34.23
C PHE A 316 -14.82 -24.13 35.47
N ARG A 317 -14.00 -25.18 35.65
CA ARG A 317 -13.03 -25.32 36.74
C ARG A 317 -11.72 -25.88 36.17
N SER A 318 -10.73 -26.11 37.04
CA SER A 318 -9.45 -26.66 36.65
C SER A 318 -9.59 -27.87 35.70
N GLY A 319 -9.08 -27.74 34.48
CA GLY A 319 -9.19 -28.74 33.40
C GLY A 319 -10.31 -28.51 32.37
N SER A 320 -11.17 -27.49 32.58
CA SER A 320 -12.24 -27.08 31.65
C SER A 320 -12.09 -25.57 31.36
N PHE A 321 -11.60 -25.20 30.17
CA PHE A 321 -11.21 -23.84 29.86
C PHE A 321 -12.28 -23.15 29.03
N LEU A 322 -12.75 -21.99 29.51
CA LEU A 322 -13.52 -21.04 28.72
C LEU A 322 -12.63 -19.88 28.30
N LYS A 323 -12.71 -19.55 27.05
CA LYS A 323 -11.98 -18.44 26.42
C LYS A 323 -12.94 -17.35 26.00
N ILE A 324 -12.71 -16.13 26.41
CA ILE A 324 -13.48 -14.96 25.96
C ILE A 324 -12.53 -13.97 25.30
N THR A 325 -12.71 -13.74 23.99
CA THR A 325 -11.85 -12.88 23.19
C THR A 325 -12.70 -11.76 22.57
N PRO A 326 -12.34 -10.49 22.75
CA PRO A 326 -12.98 -9.38 22.03
C PRO A 326 -12.93 -9.59 20.53
N VAL A 327 -14.05 -9.40 19.84
CA VAL A 327 -14.13 -9.44 18.38
C VAL A 327 -13.85 -8.03 17.86
N ILE A 328 -12.82 -7.92 17.05
CA ILE A 328 -12.50 -6.70 16.32
C ILE A 328 -13.07 -6.83 14.92
N PRO A 329 -13.76 -5.80 14.38
CA PRO A 329 -14.19 -5.81 12.99
C PRO A 329 -13.00 -6.07 12.06
N THR A 330 -13.22 -6.86 11.01
CA THR A 330 -12.18 -7.22 10.03
C THR A 330 -12.49 -6.60 8.70
N THR A 331 -11.51 -5.95 8.09
CA THR A 331 -11.66 -5.29 6.80
C THR A 331 -10.31 -4.97 6.17
N ASP A 332 -10.33 -4.69 4.88
CA ASP A 332 -9.27 -4.08 4.10
C ASP A 332 -9.32 -2.54 4.08
N HIS A 333 -10.39 -1.92 4.63
CA HIS A 333 -10.53 -0.46 4.74
C HIS A 333 -10.48 0.00 6.20
N ALA A 334 -9.29 0.33 6.67
CA ALA A 334 -9.06 0.83 8.02
C ALA A 334 -8.15 2.06 8.00
N ALA A 335 -8.37 3.01 8.92
CA ALA A 335 -7.56 4.20 9.09
C ALA A 335 -7.53 4.67 10.54
N ILE A 336 -6.41 5.25 10.99
CA ILE A 336 -6.37 6.00 12.25
C ILE A 336 -6.60 7.48 11.95
N ILE A 337 -7.63 8.04 12.56
CA ILE A 337 -8.00 9.44 12.40
C ILE A 337 -8.37 9.98 13.77
N ASP A 338 -7.79 11.09 14.18
CA ASP A 338 -8.02 11.72 15.47
C ASP A 338 -7.91 10.72 16.66
N ASN A 339 -6.81 9.96 16.69
CA ASN A 339 -6.52 8.93 17.71
C ASN A 339 -7.58 7.82 17.87
N ARG A 340 -8.40 7.59 16.86
CA ARG A 340 -9.39 6.51 16.79
C ARG A 340 -9.12 5.63 15.58
N LEU A 341 -9.33 4.35 15.72
CA LEU A 341 -9.33 3.41 14.61
C LEU A 341 -10.74 3.36 13.99
N PHE A 342 -10.81 3.70 12.72
CA PHE A 342 -11.98 3.57 11.87
C PHE A 342 -11.84 2.30 11.04
N ILE A 343 -12.85 1.45 11.06
CA ILE A 343 -12.91 0.21 10.29
C ILE A 343 -14.23 0.19 9.52
N ALA A 344 -14.16 0.11 8.21
CA ALA A 344 -15.32 -0.03 7.35
C ALA A 344 -15.55 -1.51 6.99
N ASP A 345 -16.58 -2.10 7.55
CA ASP A 345 -17.01 -3.46 7.25
C ASP A 345 -17.99 -3.45 6.07
N ASN A 346 -17.51 -3.92 4.92
CA ASN A 346 -18.29 -3.91 3.67
C ASN A 346 -19.39 -4.96 3.65
N GLU A 347 -19.26 -6.06 4.41
CA GLU A 347 -20.29 -7.10 4.47
C GLU A 347 -21.49 -6.65 5.30
N SER A 348 -21.23 -6.07 6.48
CA SER A 348 -22.30 -5.57 7.35
C SER A 348 -22.80 -4.19 6.96
N GLY A 349 -22.09 -3.47 6.09
CA GLY A 349 -22.40 -2.09 5.72
C GLY A 349 -22.28 -1.14 6.90
N LYS A 350 -21.25 -1.31 7.74
CA LYS A 350 -21.00 -0.52 8.93
C LYS A 350 -19.61 0.10 8.93
N ILE A 351 -19.50 1.26 9.56
CA ILE A 351 -18.22 1.80 10.02
C ILE A 351 -18.19 1.70 11.54
N SER A 352 -17.21 0.97 12.05
CA SER A 352 -16.93 0.87 13.48
C SER A 352 -15.81 1.83 13.84
N ILE A 353 -16.00 2.61 14.87
CA ILE A 353 -15.06 3.63 15.37
C ILE A 353 -14.67 3.23 16.78
N SER A 354 -13.38 3.03 17.03
CA SER A 354 -12.89 2.65 18.36
C SER A 354 -13.06 3.76 19.39
N ARG A 355 -12.88 3.44 20.65
CA ARG A 355 -12.67 4.45 21.68
C ARG A 355 -11.45 5.32 21.36
N TYR A 356 -11.47 6.55 21.86
CA TYR A 356 -10.35 7.48 21.75
C TYR A 356 -9.11 6.92 22.44
N GLU A 357 -7.98 6.91 21.73
CA GLU A 357 -6.68 6.33 22.13
C GLU A 357 -6.65 4.82 22.43
N GLU A 358 -7.78 4.13 22.27
CA GLU A 358 -7.92 2.68 22.49
C GLU A 358 -8.36 1.98 21.17
N PRO A 359 -7.46 1.80 20.21
CA PRO A 359 -7.81 1.42 18.83
C PRO A 359 -8.37 0.00 18.67
N LEU A 360 -8.39 -0.81 19.74
CA LEU A 360 -8.97 -2.16 19.73
C LEU A 360 -10.25 -2.29 20.55
N VAL A 361 -10.75 -1.19 21.10
CA VAL A 361 -11.95 -1.20 21.95
C VAL A 361 -13.14 -0.70 21.15
N PHE A 362 -14.04 -1.62 20.79
CA PHE A 362 -15.28 -1.37 20.06
C PHE A 362 -16.47 -1.81 20.90
N CYS A 363 -17.21 -0.86 21.44
CA CYS A 363 -18.35 -1.08 22.35
C CYS A 363 -19.70 -0.66 21.74
N GLY A 364 -19.77 -0.48 20.43
CA GLY A 364 -20.95 0.07 19.77
C GLY A 364 -21.11 1.56 20.05
N ASN A 365 -22.33 2.02 20.26
CA ASN A 365 -22.62 3.45 20.46
C ASN A 365 -22.57 3.84 21.93
N GLU A 366 -21.46 4.37 22.38
CA GLU A 366 -21.29 4.91 23.74
C GLU A 366 -21.60 6.42 23.75
N LYS A 367 -22.40 6.85 24.72
CA LYS A 367 -22.78 8.28 24.87
C LYS A 367 -21.74 9.06 25.69
N THR A 368 -20.47 8.87 25.39
CA THR A 368 -19.36 9.54 26.08
C THR A 368 -18.39 10.14 25.06
N GLN A 369 -17.72 11.22 25.40
CA GLN A 369 -16.76 11.90 24.51
C GLN A 369 -15.67 10.97 23.97
N ASN A 370 -15.19 10.03 24.79
CA ASN A 370 -14.14 9.08 24.41
C ASN A 370 -14.70 7.72 23.99
N GLY A 371 -16.02 7.59 23.87
CA GLY A 371 -16.69 6.34 23.55
C GLY A 371 -16.43 5.87 22.11
N SER A 372 -16.79 4.62 21.86
CA SER A 372 -16.81 4.03 20.52
C SER A 372 -18.15 4.25 19.84
N PHE A 373 -18.17 4.18 18.51
CA PHE A 373 -19.37 4.42 17.71
C PHE A 373 -19.50 3.41 16.57
N GLU A 374 -20.73 3.18 16.16
CA GLU A 374 -21.09 2.45 14.95
C GLU A 374 -21.97 3.33 14.06
N LEU A 375 -21.62 3.43 12.79
CA LEU A 375 -22.39 4.12 11.77
C LEU A 375 -22.83 3.11 10.71
N SER A 376 -24.09 3.13 10.33
CA SER A 376 -24.58 2.33 9.23
C SER A 376 -24.33 3.04 7.91
N ILE A 377 -23.64 2.37 6.97
CA ILE A 377 -23.47 2.79 5.58
C ILE A 377 -24.27 1.85 4.69
N LYS A 378 -24.89 2.39 3.65
CA LYS A 378 -25.77 1.60 2.76
C LYS A 378 -25.01 0.94 1.59
N GLU A 379 -23.80 1.38 1.35
CA GLU A 379 -22.95 0.97 0.25
C GLU A 379 -21.57 0.54 0.77
N PRO A 380 -20.82 -0.29 0.05
CA PRO A 380 -19.46 -0.64 0.44
C PRO A 380 -18.58 0.61 0.51
N CYS A 381 -17.67 0.64 1.49
CA CYS A 381 -16.64 1.66 1.56
C CYS A 381 -15.58 1.41 0.47
N THR A 382 -15.28 2.41 -0.33
CA THR A 382 -14.25 2.37 -1.36
C THR A 382 -13.09 3.31 -1.09
N GLY A 383 -13.14 4.04 0.01
CA GLY A 383 -12.05 4.89 0.46
C GLY A 383 -12.35 5.49 1.83
N LEU A 384 -11.37 5.41 2.72
CA LEU A 384 -11.42 6.01 4.05
C LEU A 384 -10.14 6.79 4.27
N VAL A 385 -10.26 8.07 4.55
CA VAL A 385 -9.12 8.97 4.62
C VAL A 385 -9.33 10.09 5.64
N ASP A 386 -8.25 10.49 6.31
CA ASP A 386 -8.22 11.75 7.04
C ASP A 386 -8.04 12.91 6.06
N PHE A 387 -8.99 13.82 6.05
CA PHE A 387 -8.88 15.05 5.28
C PHE A 387 -9.18 16.25 6.17
N LYS A 388 -8.15 17.08 6.41
CA LYS A 388 -8.23 18.26 7.28
C LYS A 388 -8.72 17.93 8.70
N ASN A 389 -8.18 16.87 9.28
CA ASN A 389 -8.53 16.31 10.59
C ASN A 389 -10.02 15.89 10.71
N GLN A 390 -10.62 15.48 9.60
CA GLN A 390 -11.97 14.94 9.57
C GLN A 390 -11.99 13.63 8.78
N PRO A 391 -12.60 12.57 9.29
CA PRO A 391 -12.79 11.34 8.57
C PRO A 391 -13.71 11.54 7.36
N HIS A 392 -13.22 11.19 6.18
CA HIS A 392 -13.99 11.16 4.94
C HIS A 392 -14.08 9.72 4.45
N CYS A 393 -15.28 9.25 4.21
CA CYS A 393 -15.57 7.94 3.66
C CYS A 393 -16.19 8.10 2.27
N PHE A 394 -15.65 7.38 1.30
CA PHE A 394 -16.17 7.31 -0.06
C PHE A 394 -16.88 5.97 -0.28
N THR A 395 -17.90 6.02 -1.13
CA THR A 395 -18.65 4.87 -1.64
C THR A 395 -18.64 4.93 -3.17
N PRO A 396 -19.10 3.90 -3.89
CA PRO A 396 -19.15 3.95 -5.35
C PRO A 396 -19.94 5.13 -5.93
N ASN A 397 -21.00 5.56 -5.24
CA ASN A 397 -21.92 6.59 -5.75
C ASN A 397 -21.77 7.96 -5.06
N GLY A 398 -20.87 8.10 -4.11
CA GLY A 398 -20.72 9.37 -3.38
C GLY A 398 -19.73 9.28 -2.23
N GLY A 399 -19.96 10.08 -1.22
CA GLY A 399 -19.17 10.06 0.00
C GLY A 399 -19.81 10.87 1.12
N PHE A 400 -19.27 10.75 2.30
CA PHE A 400 -19.69 11.51 3.46
C PHE A 400 -18.50 11.78 4.38
N LYS A 401 -18.61 12.86 5.13
CA LYS A 401 -17.72 13.13 6.26
C LYS A 401 -18.38 12.71 7.55
N ILE A 402 -17.57 12.28 8.50
CA ILE A 402 -17.99 11.90 9.84
C ILE A 402 -17.60 13.02 10.80
N TYR A 403 -18.46 13.43 11.68
CA TYR A 403 -18.19 14.47 12.66
C TYR A 403 -18.95 14.24 13.96
N GLU A 404 -18.38 14.70 15.05
CA GLU A 404 -19.02 14.72 16.35
C GLU A 404 -19.65 16.10 16.58
N SER A 405 -20.98 16.18 16.74
CA SER A 405 -21.68 17.44 16.95
C SER A 405 -21.70 17.86 18.41
N LYS A 406 -21.75 16.87 19.30
CA LYS A 406 -21.62 16.98 20.76
C LYS A 406 -20.89 15.76 21.27
N PRO A 407 -20.24 15.83 22.45
CA PRO A 407 -19.61 14.67 23.06
C PRO A 407 -20.54 13.44 23.08
N GLY A 408 -20.11 12.36 22.39
CA GLY A 408 -20.90 11.13 22.29
C GLY A 408 -22.00 11.10 21.22
N GLU A 409 -22.09 12.13 20.36
CA GLU A 409 -23.06 12.19 19.25
C GLU A 409 -22.35 12.32 17.90
N VAL A 410 -22.17 11.20 17.19
CA VAL A 410 -21.49 11.13 15.89
C VAL A 410 -22.51 11.10 14.76
N TYR A 411 -22.28 11.90 13.74
CA TYR A 411 -23.14 12.06 12.57
C TYR A 411 -22.35 11.97 11.27
N THR A 412 -23.09 11.75 10.19
CA THR A 412 -22.55 11.84 8.82
C THR A 412 -23.14 13.04 8.09
N ALA A 413 -22.34 13.70 7.27
CA ALA A 413 -22.80 14.70 6.31
C ALA A 413 -22.37 14.30 4.91
N ASN A 414 -23.33 14.21 4.00
CA ASN A 414 -23.05 13.86 2.60
C ASN A 414 -22.13 14.90 1.95
N LEU A 415 -21.18 14.40 1.19
CA LEU A 415 -20.31 15.20 0.35
C LEU A 415 -20.97 15.38 -1.03
N GLN A 416 -20.65 16.48 -1.67
CA GLN A 416 -21.03 16.72 -3.07
C GLN A 416 -19.92 16.19 -3.99
N VAL A 417 -19.79 14.87 -4.08
CA VAL A 417 -18.73 14.16 -4.80
C VAL A 417 -19.28 13.02 -5.63
N GLY A 418 -18.55 12.65 -6.67
CA GLY A 418 -18.96 11.61 -7.60
C GLY A 418 -18.73 10.16 -7.14
N GLY A 419 -18.15 9.95 -5.96
CA GLY A 419 -17.81 8.62 -5.46
C GLY A 419 -16.57 7.99 -6.13
N ILE A 420 -16.16 6.84 -5.61
CA ILE A 420 -15.00 6.07 -6.08
C ILE A 420 -15.47 4.66 -6.42
N PRO A 421 -15.40 4.21 -7.68
CA PRO A 421 -15.74 2.84 -8.04
C PRO A 421 -14.87 1.81 -7.31
N THR A 422 -15.39 0.64 -7.02
CA THR A 422 -14.68 -0.42 -6.27
C THR A 422 -13.35 -0.81 -6.91
N HIS A 423 -13.28 -0.88 -8.25
CA HIS A 423 -12.05 -1.20 -8.97
C HIS A 423 -11.00 -0.07 -8.92
N SER A 424 -11.35 1.10 -8.43
CA SER A 424 -10.49 2.29 -8.36
C SER A 424 -10.20 2.76 -6.92
N CYS A 425 -10.49 1.93 -5.91
CA CYS A 425 -10.30 2.26 -4.50
C CYS A 425 -8.86 2.69 -4.17
N HIS A 426 -7.85 2.12 -4.86
CA HIS A 426 -6.44 2.46 -4.69
C HIS A 426 -6.00 3.77 -5.37
N THR A 427 -6.96 4.58 -5.84
CA THR A 427 -6.64 5.88 -6.48
C THR A 427 -6.82 7.08 -5.56
N LEU A 428 -7.39 6.89 -4.37
CA LEU A 428 -7.62 7.96 -3.41
C LEU A 428 -6.28 8.38 -2.78
N CYS A 429 -5.89 9.63 -3.03
CA CYS A 429 -4.67 10.22 -2.48
C CYS A 429 -4.93 11.57 -1.84
N ASN A 430 -4.28 11.80 -0.71
CA ASN A 430 -4.22 13.13 -0.08
C ASN A 430 -3.01 13.88 -0.66
N MET A 431 -3.25 15.01 -1.30
CA MET A 431 -2.23 15.86 -1.88
C MET A 431 -2.39 17.28 -1.33
N LYS A 432 -1.61 17.62 -0.30
CA LYS A 432 -1.72 18.88 0.43
C LYS A 432 -3.15 19.13 0.93
N ASP A 433 -3.82 20.16 0.43
CA ASP A 433 -5.18 20.55 0.82
C ASP A 433 -6.28 19.95 -0.06
N ASN A 434 -5.96 18.93 -0.84
CA ASN A 434 -6.86 18.32 -1.80
C ASN A 434 -6.85 16.81 -1.71
N LEU A 435 -8.02 16.20 -1.90
CA LEU A 435 -8.14 14.79 -2.24
C LEU A 435 -8.23 14.63 -3.75
N LEU A 436 -7.45 13.71 -4.29
CA LEU A 436 -7.52 13.30 -5.68
C LEU A 436 -7.93 11.82 -5.74
N TYR A 437 -8.81 11.49 -6.66
CA TYR A 437 -9.31 10.14 -6.85
C TYR A 437 -9.90 9.97 -8.24
N PHE A 438 -10.09 8.73 -8.64
CA PHE A 438 -10.78 8.39 -9.89
C PHE A 438 -12.24 8.03 -9.62
N SER A 439 -13.15 8.68 -10.33
CA SER A 439 -14.58 8.38 -10.34
C SER A 439 -15.00 7.91 -11.74
N ASP A 440 -16.24 7.49 -11.91
CA ASP A 440 -16.80 7.16 -13.23
C ASP A 440 -16.73 8.34 -14.23
N ASN A 441 -16.62 9.56 -13.72
CA ASN A 441 -16.45 10.77 -14.51
C ASN A 441 -15.00 11.06 -14.88
N GLY A 442 -14.02 10.32 -14.37
CA GLY A 442 -12.58 10.52 -14.52
C GLY A 442 -11.92 11.00 -13.23
N VAL A 443 -10.72 11.56 -13.33
CA VAL A 443 -9.98 12.03 -12.15
C VAL A 443 -10.62 13.31 -11.60
N MET A 444 -10.92 13.27 -10.32
CA MET A 444 -11.58 14.32 -9.57
C MET A 444 -10.61 14.93 -8.54
N LYS A 445 -10.82 16.21 -8.25
CA LYS A 445 -10.15 16.95 -7.20
C LYS A 445 -11.19 17.53 -6.26
N TYR A 446 -11.08 17.21 -4.97
CA TYR A 446 -11.94 17.70 -3.89
C TYR A 446 -11.12 18.54 -2.91
N SER A 447 -11.58 19.75 -2.62
CA SER A 447 -10.88 20.72 -1.74
C SER A 447 -11.68 21.06 -0.47
N GLY A 448 -12.77 20.34 -0.19
CA GLY A 448 -13.64 20.55 0.98
C GLY A 448 -15.04 21.12 0.66
N GLY A 449 -15.38 21.32 -0.62
CA GLY A 449 -16.72 21.72 -1.07
C GLY A 449 -17.32 20.71 -2.02
N THR A 450 -17.41 21.09 -3.29
CA THR A 450 -17.72 20.18 -4.41
C THR A 450 -16.44 19.71 -5.07
N ASP A 451 -16.46 18.51 -5.64
CA ASP A 451 -15.37 18.05 -6.46
C ASP A 451 -15.37 18.70 -7.86
N SER A 452 -14.24 18.66 -8.51
CA SER A 452 -14.07 19.15 -9.86
C SER A 452 -13.28 18.16 -10.71
N LYS A 453 -13.74 17.94 -11.93
CA LYS A 453 -13.03 17.09 -12.88
C LYS A 453 -11.77 17.77 -13.40
N ILE A 454 -10.62 17.12 -13.23
CA ILE A 454 -9.32 17.60 -13.71
C ILE A 454 -8.77 16.80 -14.90
N SER A 455 -9.40 15.69 -15.26
CA SER A 455 -8.92 14.77 -16.32
C SER A 455 -9.53 15.01 -17.69
N ASN A 456 -9.95 16.22 -17.97
CA ASN A 456 -10.51 16.54 -19.30
C ASN A 456 -9.52 16.30 -20.45
N GLU A 457 -8.24 16.35 -20.18
CA GLU A 457 -7.13 16.25 -21.13
C GLU A 457 -6.65 14.81 -21.37
N ILE A 458 -7.02 13.86 -20.51
CA ILE A 458 -6.56 12.46 -20.56
C ILE A 458 -7.74 11.50 -20.74
N LYS A 459 -7.42 10.26 -21.06
CA LYS A 459 -8.40 9.15 -21.18
C LYS A 459 -7.92 7.97 -20.32
N ALA A 460 -7.90 8.14 -19.01
CA ALA A 460 -7.77 7.03 -18.09
C ALA A 460 -9.11 6.28 -18.05
N SER A 461 -9.06 4.95 -18.12
CA SER A 461 -10.26 4.11 -18.18
C SER A 461 -10.41 3.16 -17.01
N THR A 462 -9.32 2.53 -16.59
CA THR A 462 -9.30 1.48 -15.56
C THR A 462 -8.05 1.64 -14.68
N PRO A 463 -7.97 2.71 -13.89
CA PRO A 463 -6.80 2.92 -13.06
C PRO A 463 -6.75 1.90 -11.92
N ILE A 464 -5.57 1.32 -11.74
CA ILE A 464 -5.30 0.23 -10.80
C ILE A 464 -4.50 0.68 -9.57
N SER A 465 -3.80 1.81 -9.66
CA SER A 465 -3.00 2.34 -8.56
C SER A 465 -2.76 3.83 -8.75
N ALA A 466 -2.65 4.58 -7.67
CA ALA A 466 -2.20 5.96 -7.71
C ALA A 466 -1.37 6.32 -6.48
N VAL A 467 -0.53 7.36 -6.63
CA VAL A 467 0.20 7.98 -5.53
C VAL A 467 0.27 9.49 -5.73
N ALA A 468 0.37 10.22 -4.64
CA ALA A 468 0.64 11.65 -4.65
C ALA A 468 1.98 11.93 -3.96
N LEU A 469 2.81 12.77 -4.57
CA LEU A 469 4.07 13.22 -4.00
C LEU A 469 4.29 14.70 -4.33
N GLY A 470 4.43 15.51 -3.29
CA GLY A 470 4.51 16.95 -3.44
C GLY A 470 3.27 17.54 -4.13
N GLU A 471 3.45 18.13 -5.31
CA GLU A 471 2.37 18.70 -6.13
C GLU A 471 2.03 17.83 -7.35
N ARG A 472 2.50 16.59 -7.37
CA ARG A 472 2.26 15.64 -8.45
C ARG A 472 1.37 14.49 -8.01
N TYR A 473 0.41 14.14 -8.83
CA TYR A 473 -0.43 12.97 -8.69
C TYR A 473 -0.18 12.03 -9.87
N TYR A 474 0.22 10.81 -9.57
CA TYR A 474 0.51 9.75 -10.51
C TYR A 474 -0.62 8.74 -10.47
N ILE A 475 -1.18 8.42 -11.62
CA ILE A 475 -2.23 7.41 -11.76
C ILE A 475 -1.81 6.39 -12.81
N LEU A 476 -1.78 5.13 -12.39
CA LEU A 476 -1.47 3.99 -13.25
C LEU A 476 -2.76 3.43 -13.83
N ASP A 477 -2.87 3.48 -15.13
CA ASP A 477 -3.86 2.78 -15.94
C ASP A 477 -3.19 1.56 -16.61
N GLU A 478 -3.95 0.63 -17.16
CA GLU A 478 -3.42 -0.62 -17.76
C GLU A 478 -2.25 -0.40 -18.73
N ASN A 479 -2.25 0.69 -19.48
CA ASN A 479 -1.29 0.94 -20.55
C ASN A 479 -0.35 2.12 -20.29
N MET A 480 -0.71 3.02 -19.38
CA MET A 480 -0.03 4.30 -19.22
C MET A 480 -0.02 4.74 -17.75
N ILE A 481 1.00 5.51 -17.40
CA ILE A 481 0.98 6.32 -16.19
C ILE A 481 0.67 7.74 -16.62
N TYR A 482 -0.40 8.31 -16.08
CA TYR A 482 -0.70 9.72 -16.24
C TYR A 482 -0.22 10.48 -15.02
N VAL A 483 0.44 11.60 -15.25
CA VAL A 483 0.98 12.45 -14.20
C VAL A 483 0.31 13.82 -14.29
N TYR A 484 -0.26 14.26 -13.18
CA TYR A 484 -0.84 15.58 -13.01
C TYR A 484 0.03 16.44 -12.11
N SER A 485 0.33 17.67 -12.56
CA SER A 485 0.99 18.69 -11.76
C SER A 485 -0.05 19.71 -11.34
N ASP A 486 -0.29 19.87 -10.04
CA ASP A 486 -1.33 20.77 -9.53
C ASP A 486 -0.95 22.25 -9.66
N ASP A 487 0.33 22.58 -9.45
CA ASP A 487 0.88 23.93 -9.63
C ASP A 487 0.78 24.42 -11.07
N ARG A 488 1.01 23.50 -12.04
CA ARG A 488 0.96 23.80 -13.48
C ARG A 488 -0.41 23.53 -14.09
N ARG A 489 -1.28 22.77 -13.42
CA ARG A 489 -2.56 22.29 -13.94
C ARG A 489 -2.42 21.57 -15.28
N LYS A 490 -1.41 20.72 -15.39
CA LYS A 490 -1.03 20.02 -16.62
C LYS A 490 -0.96 18.53 -16.42
N TRP A 491 -1.24 17.81 -17.50
CA TRP A 491 -1.08 16.37 -17.59
C TRP A 491 0.03 16.00 -18.56
N TRP A 492 0.73 14.93 -18.28
CA TRP A 492 1.54 14.17 -19.23
C TRP A 492 1.40 12.68 -19.00
N ALA A 493 1.98 11.89 -19.89
CA ALA A 493 1.89 10.44 -19.83
C ALA A 493 3.26 9.80 -19.93
N GLU A 494 3.44 8.72 -19.20
CA GLU A 494 4.61 7.86 -19.24
C GLU A 494 4.22 6.44 -19.63
N SER A 495 5.14 5.68 -20.24
CA SER A 495 4.92 4.26 -20.52
C SER A 495 4.78 3.46 -19.23
N CYS A 496 3.82 2.54 -19.21
CA CYS A 496 3.62 1.64 -18.06
C CYS A 496 4.73 0.58 -17.95
N ASP A 497 5.22 0.03 -19.08
CA ASP A 497 6.34 -0.95 -19.15
C ASP A 497 6.21 -2.11 -18.14
N GLY A 498 4.99 -2.64 -17.95
CA GLY A 498 4.74 -3.77 -17.06
C GLY A 498 4.67 -3.42 -15.56
N ILE A 499 4.50 -2.15 -15.22
CA ILE A 499 4.29 -1.71 -13.84
C ILE A 499 2.94 -2.23 -13.34
N LYS A 500 2.92 -2.73 -12.11
CA LYS A 500 1.75 -3.29 -11.44
C LYS A 500 1.20 -2.39 -10.34
N GLN A 501 2.07 -1.59 -9.72
CA GLN A 501 1.69 -0.71 -8.62
C GLN A 501 2.63 0.50 -8.58
N LEU A 502 2.11 1.63 -8.12
CA LEU A 502 2.87 2.81 -7.74
C LEU A 502 2.98 2.88 -6.22
N ILE A 503 4.15 3.26 -5.72
CA ILE A 503 4.40 3.47 -4.29
C ILE A 503 5.26 4.71 -4.09
N VAL A 504 5.29 5.24 -2.87
CA VAL A 504 6.23 6.28 -2.45
C VAL A 504 7.23 5.64 -1.48
N LEU A 505 8.52 5.81 -1.75
CA LEU A 505 9.62 5.30 -0.94
C LEU A 505 10.70 6.37 -0.87
N ASP A 506 11.18 6.70 0.32
CA ASP A 506 12.22 7.72 0.54
C ASP A 506 11.94 9.03 -0.22
N ASN A 507 10.72 9.52 -0.11
CA ASN A 507 10.28 10.76 -0.78
C ASN A 507 10.48 10.77 -2.30
N GLN A 508 10.37 9.61 -2.94
CA GLN A 508 10.38 9.45 -4.39
C GLN A 508 9.29 8.47 -4.85
N VAL A 509 8.79 8.70 -6.07
CA VAL A 509 7.84 7.76 -6.68
C VAL A 509 8.60 6.54 -7.17
N CYS A 510 8.12 5.38 -6.78
CA CYS A 510 8.67 4.09 -7.19
C CYS A 510 7.62 3.24 -7.90
N PHE A 511 8.12 2.37 -8.76
CA PHE A 511 7.35 1.55 -9.68
C PHE A 511 7.60 0.07 -9.37
N VAL A 512 6.54 -0.63 -8.99
CA VAL A 512 6.60 -2.07 -8.73
C VAL A 512 6.38 -2.82 -10.03
N LYS A 513 7.36 -3.61 -10.44
CA LYS A 513 7.30 -4.53 -11.58
C LYS A 513 7.53 -5.97 -11.12
N LYS A 514 7.37 -6.92 -12.05
CA LYS A 514 7.62 -8.32 -11.77
C LYS A 514 9.05 -8.58 -11.28
N GLU A 515 10.01 -7.83 -11.78
CA GLU A 515 11.46 -8.01 -11.52
C GLU A 515 11.93 -7.29 -10.24
N GLY A 516 11.15 -6.34 -9.71
CA GLY A 516 11.56 -5.57 -8.54
C GLY A 516 10.91 -4.19 -8.43
N ILE A 517 11.45 -3.38 -7.54
CA ILE A 517 11.07 -1.98 -7.31
C ILE A 517 12.05 -1.06 -8.03
N TYR A 518 11.53 -0.11 -8.80
CA TYR A 518 12.29 0.85 -9.60
C TYR A 518 11.99 2.28 -9.17
N ALA A 519 13.01 3.13 -9.08
CA ALA A 519 12.86 4.57 -8.89
C ALA A 519 12.85 5.34 -10.21
N ALA A 520 12.29 6.55 -10.18
CA ALA A 520 12.24 7.44 -11.34
C ALA A 520 13.56 8.17 -11.67
N ASN A 521 14.62 7.99 -10.87
CA ASN A 521 15.87 8.77 -10.93
C ASN A 521 17.03 8.07 -11.63
N GLY A 522 16.75 7.09 -12.48
CA GLY A 522 17.78 6.39 -13.23
C GLY A 522 18.53 7.32 -14.21
N SER A 523 19.82 7.06 -14.36
CA SER A 523 20.68 7.74 -15.37
C SER A 523 20.82 6.93 -16.66
N ASP A 524 20.22 5.73 -16.71
CA ASP A 524 20.40 4.80 -17.81
C ASP A 524 19.53 5.21 -18.99
N TYR A 525 20.17 5.75 -19.99
CA TYR A 525 19.58 6.03 -21.29
C TYR A 525 19.91 4.87 -22.24
N PRO A 526 19.11 4.70 -23.26
CA PRO A 526 18.16 5.64 -23.85
C PRO A 526 16.69 5.39 -23.45
N VAL A 527 15.98 6.43 -23.06
CA VAL A 527 14.52 6.41 -22.93
C VAL A 527 13.87 6.65 -24.28
N GLU A 528 12.93 5.81 -24.68
CA GLU A 528 12.11 6.05 -25.86
C GLU A 528 10.96 6.99 -25.52
N TRP A 529 10.76 8.03 -26.32
CA TRP A 529 9.75 9.03 -26.13
C TRP A 529 9.03 9.39 -27.44
N SER A 530 7.86 9.96 -27.32
CA SER A 530 7.12 10.45 -28.49
C SER A 530 6.18 11.60 -28.14
N LEU A 531 5.94 12.46 -29.12
CA LEU A 531 4.87 13.44 -29.09
C LEU A 531 4.14 13.48 -30.43
N CYS A 532 2.86 13.81 -30.38
CA CYS A 532 2.05 14.11 -31.55
C CYS A 532 1.31 15.42 -31.33
N SER A 533 1.43 16.34 -32.28
CA SER A 533 0.70 17.59 -32.21
C SER A 533 -0.81 17.38 -32.24
N THR A 534 -1.55 18.36 -31.75
CA THR A 534 -2.96 18.53 -32.13
C THR A 534 -3.04 18.83 -33.64
N GLU A 535 -4.24 18.91 -34.18
CA GLU A 535 -4.43 19.26 -35.59
C GLU A 535 -3.84 20.64 -35.88
N LEU A 536 -2.90 20.66 -36.81
CA LEU A 536 -2.20 21.87 -37.26
C LEU A 536 -2.87 22.37 -38.51
N GLY A 537 -3.71 23.37 -38.36
CA GLY A 537 -4.38 24.09 -39.41
C GLY A 537 -4.27 25.59 -39.19
N ASP A 538 -4.87 26.37 -40.06
CA ASP A 538 -4.86 27.82 -39.97
C ASP A 538 -6.02 28.38 -39.09
N GLY A 539 -6.98 27.52 -38.72
CA GLY A 539 -8.14 27.89 -37.90
C GLY A 539 -9.27 28.57 -38.68
N THR A 540 -9.11 28.81 -39.98
CA THR A 540 -10.05 29.56 -40.83
C THR A 540 -10.79 28.70 -41.86
N HIS A 541 -10.69 27.37 -41.78
CA HIS A 541 -11.17 26.40 -42.79
C HIS A 541 -10.54 26.56 -44.18
N GLN A 542 -9.45 27.36 -44.32
CA GLN A 542 -8.70 27.45 -45.55
C GLN A 542 -7.70 26.34 -45.68
N GLN A 543 -7.54 25.83 -46.90
CA GLN A 543 -6.50 24.84 -47.17
C GLN A 543 -5.11 25.47 -46.99
N ILE A 544 -4.23 24.71 -46.39
CA ILE A 544 -2.82 25.08 -46.18
C ILE A 544 -1.90 24.09 -46.91
N LEU A 545 -0.77 24.60 -47.38
CA LEU A 545 0.35 23.80 -47.87
C LEU A 545 1.48 23.85 -46.83
N PRO A 546 1.68 22.81 -46.00
CA PRO A 546 2.79 22.78 -45.08
C PRO A 546 4.12 22.67 -45.85
N ILE A 547 5.05 23.57 -45.58
CA ILE A 547 6.36 23.62 -46.25
C ILE A 547 7.40 22.88 -45.45
N GLY A 548 7.47 23.15 -44.16
CA GLY A 548 8.44 22.55 -43.27
C GLY A 548 8.27 22.93 -41.81
N ILE A 549 8.97 22.24 -40.96
CA ILE A 549 9.03 22.49 -39.51
C ILE A 549 10.49 22.75 -39.14
N LYS A 550 10.75 23.85 -38.43
CA LYS A 550 12.02 24.05 -37.74
C LYS A 550 11.83 23.60 -36.30
N LEU A 551 12.51 22.54 -35.91
CA LEU A 551 12.53 21.98 -34.56
C LEU A 551 13.74 22.55 -33.81
N LEU A 552 13.49 23.15 -32.64
CA LEU A 552 14.55 23.56 -31.71
C LEU A 552 14.54 22.62 -30.51
N LEU A 553 15.67 21.97 -30.30
CA LEU A 553 15.85 21.05 -29.21
C LEU A 553 17.31 21.01 -28.75
N ASN A 554 17.52 20.59 -27.52
CA ASN A 554 18.83 20.33 -26.93
C ASN A 554 18.90 18.89 -26.43
N SER A 555 20.03 18.22 -26.66
CA SER A 555 20.32 16.87 -26.17
C SER A 555 21.78 16.81 -25.75
N GLU A 556 22.02 16.69 -24.45
CA GLU A 556 23.39 16.66 -23.91
C GLU A 556 24.13 15.38 -24.24
N LYS A 557 23.48 14.24 -24.06
CA LYS A 557 24.05 12.90 -24.26
C LYS A 557 23.93 12.41 -25.70
N GLY A 558 22.98 12.92 -26.43
CA GLY A 558 22.63 12.55 -27.79
C GLY A 558 21.29 11.82 -27.87
N CYS A 559 20.56 12.10 -28.95
CA CYS A 559 19.23 11.57 -29.18
C CYS A 559 19.02 11.19 -30.65
N GLU A 560 18.55 9.98 -30.90
CA GLU A 560 18.01 9.58 -32.18
C GLU A 560 16.61 10.14 -32.31
N ILE A 561 16.28 10.80 -33.41
CA ILE A 561 14.94 11.32 -33.67
C ILE A 561 14.39 10.89 -35.02
N SER A 562 13.09 10.71 -35.08
CA SER A 562 12.35 10.53 -36.33
C SER A 562 11.08 11.38 -36.32
N ALA A 563 10.78 12.00 -37.45
CA ALA A 563 9.60 12.81 -37.61
C ALA A 563 8.68 12.25 -38.70
N SER A 564 7.40 12.25 -38.43
CA SER A 564 6.39 11.77 -39.35
C SER A 564 5.19 12.73 -39.40
N VAL A 565 4.51 12.74 -40.54
CA VAL A 565 3.35 13.60 -40.78
C VAL A 565 2.20 12.81 -41.39
N ARG A 566 0.95 13.26 -41.15
CA ARG A 566 -0.24 12.78 -41.85
C ARG A 566 -1.21 13.92 -42.09
N HIS A 567 -1.94 13.88 -43.19
CA HIS A 567 -3.06 14.79 -43.41
C HIS A 567 -4.25 14.48 -42.52
N ARG A 568 -5.10 15.47 -42.33
CA ARG A 568 -6.42 15.26 -41.75
C ARG A 568 -7.19 14.20 -42.55
N GLY A 569 -7.77 13.20 -41.83
CA GLY A 569 -8.49 12.08 -42.43
C GLY A 569 -7.62 10.88 -42.85
N GLU A 570 -6.32 11.02 -43.01
CA GLU A 570 -5.41 9.87 -43.18
C GLU A 570 -5.22 9.10 -41.86
N LYS A 571 -5.07 7.77 -41.95
CA LYS A 571 -4.79 6.93 -40.78
C LYS A 571 -3.29 6.70 -40.54
N VAL A 572 -2.47 6.80 -41.59
CA VAL A 572 -1.06 6.41 -41.58
C VAL A 572 -0.16 7.63 -41.58
N PHE A 573 0.81 7.66 -40.68
CA PHE A 573 1.87 8.64 -40.67
C PHE A 573 2.96 8.28 -41.68
N LYS A 574 3.42 9.24 -42.48
CA LYS A 574 4.54 9.13 -43.41
C LYS A 574 5.79 9.68 -42.75
N ASN A 575 6.89 8.91 -42.71
CA ASN A 575 8.16 9.40 -42.19
C ASN A 575 8.75 10.44 -43.14
N VAL A 576 9.16 11.57 -42.60
CA VAL A 576 9.74 12.70 -43.37
C VAL A 576 11.15 13.06 -42.93
N PHE A 577 11.59 12.54 -41.78
CA PHE A 577 12.94 12.81 -41.27
C PHE A 577 13.38 11.71 -40.32
N ALA A 578 14.67 11.36 -40.33
CA ALA A 578 15.35 10.58 -39.31
C ALA A 578 16.78 11.08 -39.17
N GLY A 579 17.31 11.17 -37.94
CA GLY A 579 18.66 11.67 -37.69
C GLY A 579 19.06 11.56 -36.23
N PHE A 580 20.34 11.77 -35.96
CA PHE A 580 20.93 11.84 -34.62
C PHE A 580 21.28 13.30 -34.29
N ILE A 581 20.98 13.72 -33.07
CA ILE A 581 21.16 15.09 -32.59
C ILE A 581 21.94 15.07 -31.28
N LYS A 582 22.90 16.00 -31.16
CA LYS A 582 23.65 16.22 -29.92
C LYS A 582 23.93 17.72 -29.76
N GLY A 583 23.79 18.23 -28.54
CA GLY A 583 23.86 19.64 -28.21
C GLY A 583 22.63 20.44 -28.66
N GLU A 584 22.69 21.76 -28.57
CA GLU A 584 21.67 22.66 -29.08
C GLU A 584 21.57 22.56 -30.60
N SER A 585 20.40 22.30 -31.12
CA SER A 585 20.19 22.08 -32.54
C SER A 585 18.91 22.71 -33.05
N ALA A 586 18.99 23.27 -34.25
CA ALA A 586 17.87 23.80 -34.99
C ALA A 586 17.70 22.98 -36.28
N VAL A 587 16.87 21.95 -36.22
CA VAL A 587 16.66 21.01 -37.33
C VAL A 587 15.53 21.48 -38.21
N TYR A 588 15.79 21.60 -39.52
CA TYR A 588 14.73 21.87 -40.48
C TYR A 588 14.25 20.55 -41.12
N ILE A 589 12.94 20.30 -41.01
CA ILE A 589 12.27 19.12 -41.50
C ILE A 589 11.35 19.53 -42.66
N PRO A 590 11.68 19.22 -43.90
CA PRO A 590 10.79 19.46 -45.04
C PRO A 590 9.59 18.50 -44.97
N LEU A 591 8.36 18.99 -45.18
CA LEU A 591 7.17 18.16 -44.99
C LEU A 591 6.71 17.46 -46.25
N GLY A 592 6.92 18.00 -47.42
CA GLY A 592 6.55 17.36 -48.69
C GLY A 592 5.05 17.01 -48.81
N LEU A 593 4.18 17.78 -48.14
CA LEU A 593 2.74 17.56 -48.12
C LEU A 593 2.03 18.33 -49.23
N SER A 594 0.85 17.85 -49.61
CA SER A 594 -0.07 18.56 -50.49
C SER A 594 -0.98 19.54 -49.74
N TRP A 595 -1.81 20.28 -50.47
CA TRP A 595 -2.84 21.13 -49.87
C TRP A 595 -3.83 20.32 -49.01
N SER A 596 -4.13 20.76 -47.81
CA SER A 596 -5.08 20.13 -46.91
C SER A 596 -5.67 21.12 -45.92
N ASP A 597 -6.81 20.78 -45.31
CA ASP A 597 -7.43 21.59 -44.27
C ASP A 597 -6.63 21.59 -42.97
N GLY A 598 -5.78 20.56 -42.75
CA GLY A 598 -4.91 20.42 -41.59
C GLY A 598 -4.06 19.16 -41.65
N PHE A 599 -3.07 19.10 -40.79
CA PHE A 599 -2.18 17.95 -40.68
C PHE A 599 -1.77 17.71 -39.22
N TYR A 600 -1.20 16.53 -38.95
CA TYR A 600 -0.60 16.16 -37.67
C TYR A 600 0.88 15.91 -37.86
N PHE A 601 1.66 16.35 -36.88
CA PHE A 601 3.10 16.14 -36.80
C PHE A 601 3.41 15.23 -35.62
N LYS A 602 4.13 14.15 -35.87
CA LYS A 602 4.59 13.19 -34.84
C LYS A 602 6.09 13.16 -34.80
N LEU A 603 6.66 13.33 -33.61
CA LEU A 603 8.07 13.22 -33.33
C LEU A 603 8.28 12.05 -32.38
N LYS A 604 9.27 11.20 -32.66
CA LYS A 604 9.72 10.12 -31.78
C LYS A 604 11.22 10.28 -31.58
N GLY A 605 11.69 9.88 -30.40
CA GLY A 605 13.12 9.85 -30.14
C GLY A 605 13.51 8.77 -29.16
N LYS A 606 14.84 8.56 -29.08
CA LYS A 606 15.48 7.63 -28.17
C LYS A 606 16.75 8.29 -27.63
N GLY A 607 16.77 8.59 -26.34
CA GLY A 607 17.82 9.35 -25.66
C GLY A 607 17.26 10.55 -24.92
N ASP A 608 18.14 11.39 -24.37
CA ASP A 608 17.76 12.63 -23.68
C ASP A 608 17.41 13.72 -24.67
N ALA A 609 16.37 14.48 -24.40
CA ALA A 609 16.04 15.65 -25.18
C ALA A 609 15.23 16.68 -24.37
N VAL A 610 15.53 17.94 -24.60
CA VAL A 610 14.71 19.08 -24.17
C VAL A 610 14.18 19.74 -25.43
N ILE A 611 12.87 19.69 -25.63
CA ILE A 611 12.20 20.25 -26.80
C ILE A 611 11.72 21.65 -26.45
N GLU A 612 12.35 22.66 -27.02
CA GLU A 612 11.97 24.03 -26.74
C GLU A 612 10.70 24.42 -27.49
N LYS A 613 10.74 24.31 -28.82
CA LYS A 613 9.62 24.64 -29.69
C LYS A 613 9.80 24.09 -31.09
N PHE A 614 8.70 24.07 -31.83
CA PHE A 614 8.75 23.86 -33.28
C PHE A 614 8.00 24.98 -34.01
N VAL A 615 8.57 25.41 -35.11
CA VAL A 615 8.09 26.52 -35.91
C VAL A 615 7.66 25.99 -37.26
N ILE A 616 6.35 26.07 -37.53
CA ILE A 616 5.74 25.57 -38.76
C ILE A 616 5.73 26.67 -39.80
N LYS A 617 6.20 26.37 -41.01
CA LYS A 617 6.11 27.22 -42.17
C LYS A 617 5.10 26.65 -43.16
N TYR A 618 4.10 27.44 -43.54
CA TYR A 618 3.06 26.99 -44.46
C TYR A 618 2.59 28.13 -45.38
N ARG A 619 1.93 27.77 -46.47
CA ARG A 619 1.24 28.71 -47.37
C ARG A 619 -0.26 28.50 -47.23
N ARG A 620 -1.02 29.59 -47.39
CA ARG A 620 -2.46 29.54 -47.51
C ARG A 620 -2.88 29.44 -48.96
N LYS A 621 -3.94 28.71 -49.24
CA LYS A 621 -4.55 28.71 -50.54
C LYS A 621 -5.25 30.06 -50.73
N PRO A 622 -4.99 30.80 -51.84
CA PRO A 622 -5.74 32.01 -52.12
C PRO A 622 -7.25 31.73 -52.15
N ILE A 623 -8.04 32.67 -51.64
CA ILE A 623 -9.50 32.59 -51.68
C ILE A 623 -9.98 32.93 -53.08
#